data_1d199ed0dc35e387f3a9dbbcb9799fd6
#
_entry.id   1d199ed0dc35e387f3a9dbbcb9799fd6
#
_cell.length_a   1.000
_cell.length_b   1.000
_cell.length_c   1.000
_cell.angle_alpha   90.00
_cell.angle_beta   90.00
_cell.angle_gamma   90.00
#
_symmetry.space_group_name_H-M   'P 1'
#
loop_
_entity.id
_entity.type
_entity.pdbx_description
1 polymer ?
#
loop_
_entity_poly.entity_id
_entity_poly.type
_entity_poly.pdbx_seq_one_letter_code
_entity_poly.pdbx_strand_id
1 'polypeptide(L)'
;MEGYSKRQEKVSRLIQKELADIFLREKLIFANAMITVTVVRTSPDLSFCKVYLSIFAPGKDSAEFIDAIQAQKKNLRYALGKKIKNQLKQVPELAFFLDDSLDYIDNIDQLLH
;
A
#
# COMPACT_ATOMS: atom_id res chain seq x y z
N MET A 1 -2.21 17.36 10.54
CA MET A 1 -3.41 16.54 10.76
C MET A 1 -3.56 16.24 12.24
N GLU A 2 -4.68 16.62 12.80
CA GLU A 2 -4.91 16.42 14.23
C GLU A 2 -4.99 14.93 14.54
N GLY A 3 -4.38 14.53 15.64
CA GLY A 3 -4.37 13.14 16.08
C GLY A 3 -3.37 12.22 15.40
N TYR A 4 -2.67 12.68 14.36
CA TYR A 4 -1.66 11.86 13.67
C TYR A 4 -0.26 12.30 14.13
N SER A 5 0.41 11.44 14.89
CA SER A 5 1.69 11.79 15.51
C SER A 5 2.85 11.74 14.51
N LYS A 6 3.96 12.37 14.89
CA LYS A 6 5.19 12.29 14.09
C LYS A 6 5.69 10.86 13.98
N ARG A 7 5.49 10.06 15.03
CA ARG A 7 5.89 8.66 15.02
C ARG A 7 5.06 7.85 14.02
N GLN A 8 3.73 8.08 14.01
CA GLN A 8 2.86 7.45 13.02
C GLN A 8 3.30 7.83 11.61
N GLU A 9 3.63 9.09 11.39
CA GLU A 9 4.07 9.58 10.09
C GLU A 9 5.37 8.92 9.64
N LYS A 10 6.35 8.82 10.55
CA LYS A 10 7.63 8.18 10.24
C LYS A 10 7.45 6.71 9.91
N VAL A 11 6.63 6.01 10.69
CA VAL A 11 6.36 4.58 10.46
C VAL A 11 5.63 4.40 9.13
N SER A 12 4.66 5.26 8.84
CA SER A 12 3.92 5.20 7.58
C SER A 12 4.83 5.38 6.37
N ARG A 13 5.75 6.32 6.45
CA ARG A 13 6.71 6.57 5.36
C ARG A 13 7.67 5.40 5.18
N LEU A 14 8.14 4.83 6.28
CA LEU A 14 9.02 3.66 6.23
C LEU A 14 8.32 2.49 5.57
N ILE A 15 7.09 2.20 6.00
CA ILE A 15 6.32 1.10 5.43
C ILE A 15 6.01 1.34 3.97
N GLN A 16 5.64 2.57 3.60
CA GLN A 16 5.38 2.93 2.20
C GLN A 16 6.60 2.65 1.32
N LYS A 17 7.75 3.11 1.76
CA LYS A 17 9.00 2.94 1.01
C LYS A 17 9.35 1.46 0.84
N GLU A 18 9.29 0.71 1.92
CA GLU A 18 9.70 -0.68 1.90
C GLU A 18 8.70 -1.58 1.15
N LEU A 19 7.40 -1.30 1.29
CA LEU A 19 6.39 -2.02 0.51
C LEU A 19 6.52 -1.72 -0.99
N ALA A 20 6.79 -0.48 -1.34
CA ALA A 20 7.01 -0.12 -2.75
C ALA A 20 8.16 -0.93 -3.35
N ASP A 21 9.24 -1.09 -2.59
CA ASP A 21 10.37 -1.90 -3.02
C ASP A 21 10.00 -3.37 -3.15
N ILE A 22 9.23 -3.90 -2.20
CA ILE A 22 8.77 -5.29 -2.24
C ILE A 22 7.91 -5.54 -3.49
N PHE A 23 6.95 -4.68 -3.79
CA PHE A 23 6.12 -4.83 -4.98
C PHE A 23 6.94 -4.77 -6.26
N LEU A 24 7.97 -3.94 -6.27
CA LEU A 24 8.86 -3.85 -7.43
C LEU A 24 9.66 -5.14 -7.64
N ARG A 25 10.12 -5.76 -6.55
CA ARG A 25 10.93 -6.98 -6.61
C ARG A 25 10.10 -8.24 -6.85
N GLU A 26 8.86 -8.27 -6.38
CA GLU A 26 7.96 -9.42 -6.51
C GLU A 26 7.19 -9.39 -7.83
N LYS A 27 7.88 -9.03 -8.91
CA LYS A 27 7.25 -8.91 -10.22
C LYS A 27 6.64 -10.22 -10.73
N LEU A 28 7.16 -11.34 -10.28
CA LEU A 28 6.65 -12.64 -10.74
C LEU A 28 5.20 -12.87 -10.33
N ILE A 29 4.79 -12.36 -9.16
CA ILE A 29 3.41 -12.50 -8.69
C ILE A 29 2.50 -11.48 -9.37
N PHE A 30 3.04 -10.29 -9.67
CA PHE A 30 2.28 -9.18 -10.22
C PHE A 30 2.83 -8.73 -11.58
N ALA A 31 3.24 -9.71 -12.41
CA ALA A 31 4.07 -9.49 -13.60
C ALA A 31 3.51 -8.48 -14.60
N ASN A 32 2.20 -8.40 -14.73
CA ASN A 32 1.56 -7.52 -15.71
C ASN A 32 0.90 -6.31 -15.06
N ALA A 33 1.31 -5.99 -13.83
CA ALA A 33 0.72 -4.87 -13.10
C ALA A 33 1.79 -3.93 -12.60
N MET A 34 1.50 -2.63 -12.69
CA MET A 34 2.29 -1.60 -12.03
C MET A 34 1.57 -1.22 -10.75
N ILE A 35 2.20 -1.48 -9.60
CA ILE A 35 1.59 -1.24 -8.30
C ILE A 35 2.32 -0.09 -7.61
N THR A 36 1.58 0.94 -7.27
CA THR A 36 2.10 2.10 -6.55
C THR A 36 1.46 2.16 -5.17
N VAL A 37 2.30 2.27 -4.14
CA VAL A 37 1.82 2.48 -2.77
C VAL A 37 1.60 3.98 -2.61
N THR A 38 0.35 4.43 -2.65
CA THR A 38 0.04 5.85 -2.67
C THR A 38 -0.04 6.45 -1.28
N VAL A 39 -0.65 5.74 -0.33
CA VAL A 39 -0.82 6.22 1.04
C VAL A 39 -0.69 5.04 2.00
N VAL A 40 -0.03 5.26 3.12
CA VAL A 40 -0.02 4.33 4.25
C VAL A 40 -0.49 5.08 5.48
N ARG A 41 -1.49 4.54 6.16
CA ARG A 41 -2.05 5.10 7.39
C ARG A 41 -1.83 4.14 8.54
N THR A 42 -1.05 4.56 9.52
CA THR A 42 -0.71 3.74 10.70
C THR A 42 -1.58 4.14 11.87
N SER A 43 -2.07 3.14 12.62
CA SER A 43 -2.84 3.39 13.83
C SER A 43 -1.98 4.04 14.92
N PRO A 44 -2.59 4.71 15.92
CA PRO A 44 -1.83 5.39 16.98
C PRO A 44 -0.91 4.46 17.77
N ASP A 45 -1.31 3.21 17.97
CA ASP A 45 -0.50 2.22 18.68
C ASP A 45 0.47 1.47 17.78
N LEU A 46 0.52 1.82 16.49
CA LEU A 46 1.40 1.23 15.48
C LEU A 46 1.13 -0.25 15.22
N SER A 47 -0.04 -0.75 15.60
CA SER A 47 -0.38 -2.17 15.44
C SER A 47 -1.04 -2.50 14.10
N PHE A 48 -1.53 -1.49 13.40
CA PHE A 48 -2.32 -1.69 12.18
C PHE A 48 -2.00 -0.59 11.17
N CYS A 49 -1.89 -1.00 9.89
CA CYS A 49 -1.70 -0.07 8.78
C CYS A 49 -2.72 -0.32 7.69
N LYS A 50 -3.32 0.76 7.21
CA LYS A 50 -4.11 0.76 5.97
C LYS A 50 -3.19 1.18 4.84
N VAL A 51 -3.09 0.35 3.81
CA VAL A 51 -2.22 0.57 2.67
C VAL A 51 -3.07 0.78 1.44
N TYR A 52 -2.95 1.93 0.81
CA TYR A 52 -3.70 2.28 -0.39
C TYR A 52 -2.81 2.11 -1.61
N LEU A 53 -3.32 1.42 -2.61
CA LEU A 53 -2.58 1.05 -3.80
C LEU A 53 -3.26 1.58 -5.06
N SER A 54 -2.46 2.11 -5.95
CA SER A 54 -2.87 2.38 -7.33
C SER A 54 -2.32 1.23 -8.19
N ILE A 55 -3.20 0.56 -8.92
CA ILE A 55 -2.82 -0.61 -9.72
C ILE A 55 -3.15 -0.33 -11.18
N PHE A 56 -2.13 -0.39 -12.02
CA PHE A 56 -2.28 -0.26 -13.46
C PHE A 56 -1.97 -1.62 -14.09
N ALA A 57 -2.98 -2.24 -14.69
CA ALA A 57 -2.85 -3.54 -15.33
C ALA A 57 -3.67 -3.55 -16.61
N PRO A 58 -3.06 -3.26 -17.76
CA PRO A 58 -3.81 -3.16 -19.02
C PRO A 58 -4.58 -4.44 -19.33
N GLY A 59 -5.86 -4.27 -19.64
CA GLY A 59 -6.73 -5.39 -19.99
C GLY A 59 -7.22 -6.21 -18.82
N LYS A 60 -6.95 -5.80 -17.57
CA LYS A 60 -7.35 -6.53 -16.38
C LYS A 60 -8.01 -5.61 -15.36
N ASP A 61 -8.87 -6.20 -14.53
CA ASP A 61 -9.57 -5.48 -13.48
C ASP A 61 -8.67 -5.30 -12.25
N SER A 62 -8.53 -4.05 -11.79
CA SER A 62 -7.76 -3.73 -10.59
C SER A 62 -8.29 -4.46 -9.36
N ALA A 63 -9.61 -4.70 -9.28
CA ALA A 63 -10.19 -5.40 -8.15
C ALA A 63 -9.67 -6.83 -8.01
N GLU A 64 -9.40 -7.50 -9.12
CA GLU A 64 -8.82 -8.85 -9.09
C GLU A 64 -7.41 -8.82 -8.49
N PHE A 65 -6.64 -7.78 -8.81
CA PHE A 65 -5.30 -7.63 -8.25
C PHE A 65 -5.33 -7.35 -6.77
N ILE A 66 -6.26 -6.53 -6.29
CA ILE A 66 -6.32 -6.24 -4.86
C ILE A 66 -6.67 -7.50 -4.06
N ASP A 67 -7.53 -8.37 -4.60
CA ASP A 67 -7.84 -9.64 -3.96
C ASP A 67 -6.62 -10.55 -3.90
N ALA A 68 -5.84 -10.60 -4.99
CA ALA A 68 -4.60 -11.38 -5.02
C ALA A 68 -3.58 -10.85 -4.00
N ILE A 69 -3.48 -9.53 -3.87
CA ILE A 69 -2.58 -8.91 -2.90
C ILE A 69 -3.03 -9.23 -1.48
N GLN A 70 -4.33 -9.15 -1.19
CA GLN A 70 -4.85 -9.53 0.13
C GLN A 70 -4.55 -10.99 0.45
N ALA A 71 -4.62 -11.87 -0.54
CA ALA A 71 -4.29 -13.28 -0.37
C ALA A 71 -2.81 -13.48 -0.03
N GLN A 72 -1.93 -12.57 -0.44
CA GLN A 72 -0.50 -12.61 -0.18
C GLN A 72 -0.08 -11.80 1.05
N LYS A 73 -1.03 -11.37 1.84
CA LYS A 73 -0.79 -10.46 2.96
C LYS A 73 0.26 -11.00 3.94
N LYS A 74 0.20 -12.28 4.28
CA LYS A 74 1.17 -12.89 5.20
C LYS A 74 2.58 -12.85 4.64
N ASN A 75 2.73 -13.16 3.35
CA ASN A 75 4.03 -13.14 2.68
C ASN A 75 4.60 -11.73 2.60
N LEU A 76 3.73 -10.76 2.27
CA LEU A 76 4.13 -9.36 2.19
C LEU A 76 4.55 -8.83 3.56
N ARG A 77 3.80 -9.19 4.60
CA ARG A 77 4.13 -8.78 5.97
C ARG A 77 5.45 -9.39 6.43
N TYR A 78 5.70 -10.65 6.08
CA TYR A 78 6.96 -11.31 6.40
C TYR A 78 8.13 -10.63 5.70
N ALA A 79 8.00 -10.33 4.41
CA ALA A 79 9.03 -9.64 3.67
C ALA A 79 9.29 -8.23 4.23
N LEU A 80 8.22 -7.53 4.59
CA LEU A 80 8.33 -6.22 5.22
C LEU A 80 9.07 -6.32 6.55
N GLY A 81 8.74 -7.32 7.36
CA GLY A 81 9.37 -7.53 8.65
C GLY A 81 10.87 -7.69 8.55
N LYS A 82 11.34 -8.41 7.55
CA LYS A 82 12.78 -8.58 7.32
C LYS A 82 13.47 -7.24 7.05
N LYS A 83 12.80 -6.34 6.36
CA LYS A 83 13.38 -5.04 6.00
C LYS A 83 13.39 -4.05 7.16
N ILE A 84 12.40 -4.12 8.04
CA ILE A 84 12.20 -3.10 9.08
C ILE A 84 12.47 -3.61 10.50
N LYS A 85 12.94 -4.83 10.67
CA LYS A 85 13.11 -5.44 11.98
C LYS A 85 14.01 -4.65 12.93
N ASN A 86 14.94 -3.87 12.37
CA ASN A 86 15.86 -3.06 13.17
C ASN A 86 15.28 -1.69 13.55
N GLN A 87 14.18 -1.30 12.91
CA GLN A 87 13.54 -0.01 13.15
C GLN A 87 12.25 -0.13 13.97
N LEU A 88 11.56 -1.26 13.88
CA LEU A 88 10.31 -1.49 14.59
C LEU A 88 10.36 -2.81 15.33
N LYS A 89 9.86 -2.81 16.56
CA LYS A 89 9.78 -4.02 17.38
C LYS A 89 8.76 -5.01 16.84
N GLN A 90 7.70 -4.49 16.25
CA GLN A 90 6.58 -5.29 15.77
C GLN A 90 6.14 -4.80 14.41
N VAL A 91 5.89 -5.73 13.49
CA VAL A 91 5.35 -5.40 12.16
C VAL A 91 3.84 -5.22 12.29
N PRO A 92 3.30 -4.07 11.87
CA PRO A 92 1.85 -3.87 11.93
C PRO A 92 1.08 -4.87 11.06
N GLU A 93 -0.16 -5.13 11.43
CA GLU A 93 -1.09 -5.81 10.54
C GLU A 93 -1.35 -4.90 9.33
N LEU A 94 -1.49 -5.49 8.16
CA LEU A 94 -1.69 -4.75 6.92
C LEU A 94 -3.08 -5.01 6.36
N ALA A 95 -3.73 -3.96 5.86
CA ALA A 95 -4.94 -4.10 5.06
C ALA A 95 -4.74 -3.28 3.79
N PHE A 96 -5.07 -3.85 2.65
CA PHE A 96 -4.84 -3.23 1.35
C PHE A 96 -6.14 -2.76 0.73
N PHE A 97 -6.12 -1.56 0.16
CA PHE A 97 -7.28 -0.95 -0.48
C PHE A 97 -6.85 -0.32 -1.80
N LEU A 98 -7.76 -0.28 -2.76
CA LEU A 98 -7.51 0.48 -3.98
C LEU A 98 -7.63 1.97 -3.68
N ASP A 99 -6.68 2.73 -4.19
CA ASP A 99 -6.75 4.18 -4.17
C ASP A 99 -7.36 4.63 -5.49
N ASP A 100 -8.61 5.05 -5.44
CA ASP A 100 -9.35 5.50 -6.61
C ASP A 100 -9.39 7.02 -6.75
N SER A 101 -8.53 7.73 -6.01
CA SER A 101 -8.52 9.19 -6.06
C SER A 101 -8.18 9.73 -7.45
N LEU A 102 -7.36 8.99 -8.21
CA LEU A 102 -7.05 9.38 -9.58
C LEU A 102 -8.28 9.30 -10.49
N ASP A 103 -9.08 8.25 -10.31
CA ASP A 103 -10.33 8.10 -11.06
C ASP A 103 -11.29 9.24 -10.74
N TYR A 104 -11.34 9.63 -9.47
CA TYR A 104 -12.16 10.76 -9.04
C TYR A 104 -11.71 12.06 -9.71
N ILE A 105 -10.41 12.30 -9.78
CA ILE A 105 -9.86 13.48 -10.44
C ILE A 105 -10.19 13.46 -11.92
N ASP A 106 -10.07 12.33 -12.59
CA ASP A 106 -10.43 12.19 -14.00
C ASP A 106 -11.91 12.48 -14.24
N ASN A 107 -12.76 11.98 -13.36
CA ASN A 107 -14.20 12.24 -13.44
C ASN A 107 -14.52 13.72 -13.30
N ILE A 108 -13.83 14.41 -12.40
CA ILE A 108 -14.01 15.86 -12.23
C ILE A 108 -13.60 16.60 -13.50
N ASP A 109 -12.48 16.21 -14.09
CA ASP A 109 -12.02 16.80 -15.35
C ASP A 109 -13.07 16.63 -16.46
N GLN A 110 -13.63 15.45 -16.57
CA GLN A 110 -14.67 15.17 -17.55
C GLN A 110 -15.93 16.03 -17.32
N LEU A 111 -16.28 16.25 -16.06
CA LEU A 111 -17.43 17.06 -15.71
C LEU A 111 -17.21 18.54 -15.98
N LEU A 112 -15.96 18.99 -15.92
CA LEU A 112 -15.61 20.40 -16.17
C LEU A 112 -15.45 20.70 -17.65
N HIS A 113 -15.31 19.72 -18.48
CA HIS A 113 -15.21 19.85 -19.92
C HIS A 113 -16.52 19.48 -20.60
#